data_f9d971e31e1a482814fa7f9519736d09
#
_entry.id   f9d971e31e1a482814fa7f9519736d09
#
_cell.length_a   1.000
_cell.length_b   1.000
_cell.length_c   1.000
_cell.angle_alpha   90.00
_cell.angle_beta   90.00
_cell.angle_gamma   90.00
#
_symmetry.space_group_name_H-M   'P 1'
#
loop_
_entity.id
_entity.type
_entity.pdbx_description
1 polymer ?
#
loop_
_entity_poly.entity_id
_entity_poly.type
_entity_poly.pdbx_seq_one_letter_code
_entity_poly.pdbx_strand_id
1 'polypeptide(L)'
;FGKMGVMLCFDIRFPELSRMMVNDGARIVFVPAAFNMTTGPAHWELSFRTRALDNQIYMVGCAPARDVSAGYISWGHSIVTDPWGRVTGMLDENEGILLAELDMDYEEQVREELPLLKSRRKDIYQLAKNLINSGNSTESSPVL
;
A
#
# COMPACT_ATOMS: atom_id res chain seq x y z
N PHE A 1 -14.17 -7.10 -8.49
CA PHE A 1 -12.95 -6.37 -8.03
C PHE A 1 -11.70 -7.27 -7.97
N GLY A 2 -11.83 -8.59 -7.92
CA GLY A 2 -10.69 -9.48 -7.80
C GLY A 2 -10.12 -9.58 -6.39
N LYS A 3 -8.81 -9.87 -6.27
CA LYS A 3 -8.12 -9.98 -4.98
C LYS A 3 -7.80 -8.62 -4.39
N MET A 4 -7.94 -8.51 -3.08
CA MET A 4 -7.62 -7.31 -2.29
C MET A 4 -6.58 -7.66 -1.24
N GLY A 5 -5.72 -6.70 -0.91
CA GLY A 5 -4.73 -6.80 0.14
C GLY A 5 -5.02 -5.86 1.30
N VAL A 6 -4.48 -6.16 2.46
CA VAL A 6 -4.48 -5.28 3.63
C VAL A 6 -3.07 -5.21 4.20
N MET A 7 -2.58 -3.99 4.41
CA MET A 7 -1.33 -3.70 5.15
C MET A 7 -1.67 -2.87 6.37
N LEU A 8 -0.89 -2.96 7.43
CA LEU A 8 -1.13 -2.21 8.65
C LEU A 8 -0.09 -1.10 8.83
N CYS A 9 -0.56 0.15 8.82
CA CYS A 9 0.17 1.35 9.21
C CYS A 9 1.63 1.38 8.70
N PHE A 10 2.58 0.96 9.53
CA PHE A 10 4.01 1.00 9.24
C PHE A 10 4.43 0.16 8.03
N ASP A 11 3.65 -0.87 7.68
CA ASP A 11 3.94 -1.78 6.57
C ASP A 11 4.02 -1.07 5.21
N ILE A 12 3.30 0.05 5.03
CA ILE A 12 3.33 0.81 3.78
C ILE A 12 4.73 1.36 3.45
N ARG A 13 5.60 1.47 4.46
CA ARG A 13 6.96 1.95 4.27
C ARG A 13 7.84 0.98 3.50
N PHE A 14 7.47 -0.30 3.49
CA PHE A 14 8.22 -1.38 2.84
C PHE A 14 7.61 -1.71 1.47
N PRO A 15 8.28 -1.34 0.36
CA PRO A 15 7.75 -1.56 -0.99
C PRO A 15 7.57 -3.04 -1.33
N GLU A 16 8.32 -3.92 -0.68
CA GLU A 16 8.29 -5.35 -0.92
C GLU A 16 6.93 -5.96 -0.64
N LEU A 17 6.27 -5.57 0.46
CA LEU A 17 5.01 -6.16 0.89
C LEU A 17 3.88 -5.88 -0.12
N SER A 18 3.73 -4.62 -0.55
CA SER A 18 2.74 -4.27 -1.57
C SER A 18 3.01 -5.01 -2.89
N ARG A 19 4.30 -5.12 -3.28
CA ARG A 19 4.70 -5.86 -4.48
C ARG A 19 4.37 -7.35 -4.37
N MET A 20 4.55 -7.96 -3.22
CA MET A 20 4.20 -9.36 -2.99
C MET A 20 2.70 -9.59 -3.12
N MET A 21 1.87 -8.70 -2.54
CA MET A 21 0.41 -8.76 -2.67
C MET A 21 -0.01 -8.67 -4.15
N VAL A 22 0.60 -7.77 -4.91
CA VAL A 22 0.30 -7.60 -6.34
C VAL A 22 0.77 -8.80 -7.17
N ASN A 23 1.91 -9.38 -6.86
CA ASN A 23 2.35 -10.63 -7.48
C ASN A 23 1.37 -11.79 -7.24
N ASP A 24 0.64 -11.76 -6.12
CA ASP A 24 -0.45 -12.69 -5.79
C ASP A 24 -1.80 -12.30 -6.43
N GLY A 25 -1.84 -11.19 -7.14
CA GLY A 25 -2.99 -10.71 -7.89
C GLY A 25 -3.85 -9.69 -7.15
N ALA A 26 -3.36 -9.04 -6.09
CA ALA A 26 -4.07 -7.93 -5.48
C ALA A 26 -4.15 -6.74 -6.46
N ARG A 27 -5.35 -6.18 -6.59
CA ARG A 27 -5.66 -5.02 -7.43
C ARG A 27 -5.96 -3.76 -6.59
N ILE A 28 -6.34 -3.97 -5.35
CA ILE A 28 -6.64 -2.92 -4.36
C ILE A 28 -5.93 -3.30 -3.07
N VAL A 29 -5.27 -2.33 -2.42
CA VAL A 29 -4.67 -2.53 -1.10
C VAL A 29 -5.19 -1.47 -0.14
N PHE A 30 -5.76 -1.94 0.97
CA PHE A 30 -6.24 -1.11 2.06
C PHE A 30 -5.16 -0.98 3.14
N VAL A 31 -5.02 0.23 3.68
CA VAL A 31 -4.02 0.55 4.70
C VAL A 31 -4.67 1.36 5.83
N PRO A 32 -5.22 0.71 6.84
CA PRO A 32 -5.57 1.41 8.08
C PRO A 32 -4.28 1.87 8.76
N ALA A 33 -4.14 3.18 8.98
CA ALA A 33 -2.89 3.77 9.46
C ALA A 33 -3.11 5.11 10.17
N ALA A 34 -2.27 5.40 11.14
CA ALA A 34 -2.19 6.69 11.80
C ALA A 34 -0.76 7.22 11.74
N PHE A 35 -0.49 8.16 10.84
CA PHE A 35 0.79 8.88 10.82
C PHE A 35 0.70 10.06 11.78
N ASN A 36 1.81 10.37 12.44
CA ASN A 36 1.90 11.52 13.35
C ASN A 36 2.11 12.84 12.58
N MET A 37 2.14 13.96 13.32
CA MET A 37 2.28 15.31 12.76
C MET A 37 3.64 15.58 12.11
N THR A 38 4.67 14.77 12.37
CA THR A 38 5.99 14.88 11.73
C THR A 38 6.02 14.15 10.40
N THR A 39 5.57 12.90 10.38
CA THR A 39 5.66 12.05 9.18
C THR A 39 4.42 12.14 8.30
N GLY A 40 3.29 12.56 8.83
CA GLY A 40 2.05 12.72 8.07
C GLY A 40 2.22 13.67 6.89
N PRO A 41 2.57 14.94 7.11
CA PRO A 41 2.73 15.92 6.03
C PRO A 41 3.77 15.52 4.99
N ALA A 42 4.85 14.87 5.43
CA ALA A 42 5.98 14.56 4.56
C ALA A 42 5.84 13.23 3.81
N HIS A 43 5.19 12.22 4.42
CA HIS A 43 5.26 10.85 3.91
C HIS A 43 3.90 10.25 3.55
N TRP A 44 2.77 10.74 4.10
CA TRP A 44 1.46 10.12 3.93
C TRP A 44 1.09 9.99 2.45
N GLU A 45 0.84 11.10 1.79
CA GLU A 45 0.45 11.14 0.38
C GLU A 45 1.51 10.49 -0.51
N LEU A 46 2.78 10.83 -0.28
CA LEU A 46 3.90 10.28 -1.05
C LEU A 46 3.94 8.75 -1.01
N SER A 47 3.75 8.16 0.17
CA SER A 47 3.76 6.69 0.31
C SER A 47 2.63 6.02 -0.46
N PHE A 48 1.41 6.53 -0.35
CA PHE A 48 0.25 5.98 -1.07
C PHE A 48 0.41 6.11 -2.58
N ARG A 49 0.79 7.28 -3.06
CA ARG A 49 1.02 7.53 -4.49
C ARG A 49 2.13 6.64 -5.06
N THR A 50 3.24 6.52 -4.35
CA THR A 50 4.36 5.69 -4.80
C THR A 50 3.98 4.22 -4.84
N ARG A 51 3.31 3.68 -3.80
CA ARG A 51 2.87 2.27 -3.81
C ARG A 51 1.84 1.99 -4.89
N ALA A 52 0.92 2.94 -5.15
CA ALA A 52 -0.03 2.83 -6.25
C ALA A 52 0.68 2.80 -7.61
N LEU A 53 1.58 3.75 -7.87
CA LEU A 53 2.33 3.86 -9.11
C LEU A 53 3.23 2.64 -9.36
N ASP A 54 4.07 2.26 -8.39
CA ASP A 54 5.01 1.16 -8.52
C ASP A 54 4.34 -0.17 -8.85
N ASN A 55 3.11 -0.35 -8.35
CA ASN A 55 2.37 -1.59 -8.43
C ASN A 55 1.20 -1.53 -9.40
N GLN A 56 0.88 -0.35 -9.92
CA GLN A 56 -0.24 -0.10 -10.84
C GLN A 56 -1.56 -0.66 -10.28
N ILE A 57 -1.90 -0.22 -9.06
CA ILE A 57 -3.08 -0.65 -8.29
C ILE A 57 -3.75 0.55 -7.62
N TYR A 58 -4.95 0.34 -7.12
CA TYR A 58 -5.57 1.28 -6.18
C TYR A 58 -5.01 1.09 -4.77
N MET A 59 -4.66 2.21 -4.11
CA MET A 59 -4.31 2.22 -2.70
C MET A 59 -5.34 3.04 -1.92
N VAL A 60 -5.81 2.49 -0.81
CA VAL A 60 -6.85 3.11 0.04
C VAL A 60 -6.31 3.24 1.45
N GLY A 61 -6.06 4.48 1.88
CA GLY A 61 -5.62 4.80 3.24
C GLY A 61 -6.79 5.24 4.11
N CYS A 62 -6.98 4.58 5.24
CA CYS A 62 -7.95 4.97 6.25
C CYS A 62 -7.22 5.43 7.51
N ALA A 63 -7.37 6.72 7.85
CA ALA A 63 -6.76 7.33 9.03
C ALA A 63 -7.82 7.81 10.03
N PRO A 64 -7.54 7.75 11.35
CA PRO A 64 -8.41 8.38 12.32
C PRO A 64 -8.38 9.91 12.14
N ALA A 65 -9.51 10.57 12.44
CA ALA A 65 -9.55 12.02 12.51
C ALA A 65 -8.57 12.55 13.57
N ARG A 66 -8.13 13.79 13.40
CA ARG A 66 -7.18 14.42 14.31
C ARG A 66 -7.86 14.83 15.61
N ASP A 67 -7.35 14.36 16.72
CA ASP A 67 -7.66 14.84 18.06
C ASP A 67 -6.40 15.45 18.68
N VAL A 68 -6.37 16.79 18.81
CA VAL A 68 -5.24 17.52 19.36
C VAL A 68 -5.06 17.33 20.86
N SER A 69 -6.06 16.78 21.55
CA SER A 69 -6.03 16.46 22.97
C SER A 69 -5.52 15.05 23.27
N ALA A 70 -5.43 14.20 22.23
CA ALA A 70 -4.99 12.81 22.37
C ALA A 70 -3.49 12.72 22.65
N GLY A 71 -3.08 11.68 23.38
CA GLY A 71 -1.66 11.38 23.61
C GLY A 71 -0.88 11.05 22.34
N TYR A 72 -1.56 10.62 21.28
CA TYR A 72 -1.02 10.46 19.92
C TYR A 72 -1.91 11.24 18.94
N ILE A 73 -1.35 12.30 18.36
CA ILE A 73 -2.05 13.17 17.42
C ILE A 73 -1.86 12.61 16.00
N SER A 74 -2.96 12.11 15.42
CA SER A 74 -2.97 11.61 14.04
C SER A 74 -2.96 12.75 13.02
N TRP A 75 -2.30 12.54 11.89
CA TRP A 75 -2.34 13.44 10.74
C TRP A 75 -3.74 13.52 10.12
N GLY A 76 -4.52 12.42 10.16
CA GLY A 76 -5.77 12.30 9.44
C GLY A 76 -5.56 12.00 7.95
N HIS A 77 -6.36 12.64 7.10
CA HIS A 77 -6.20 12.65 5.64
C HIS A 77 -6.40 11.27 4.98
N SER A 78 -7.50 10.55 5.31
CA SER A 78 -7.86 9.34 4.57
C SER A 78 -7.81 9.59 3.07
N ILE A 79 -7.24 8.64 2.30
CA ILE A 79 -6.83 8.89 0.92
C ILE A 79 -7.15 7.71 0.00
N VAL A 80 -7.47 8.00 -1.25
CA VAL A 80 -7.54 7.02 -2.34
C VAL A 80 -6.62 7.47 -3.47
N THR A 81 -5.78 6.56 -3.96
CA THR A 81 -4.91 6.81 -5.11
C THR A 81 -5.15 5.76 -6.20
N ASP A 82 -5.05 6.19 -7.45
CA ASP A 82 -5.26 5.36 -8.63
C ASP A 82 -3.97 4.68 -9.13
N PRO A 83 -4.07 3.74 -10.09
CA PRO A 83 -2.92 3.03 -10.64
C PRO A 83 -1.86 3.90 -11.32
N TRP A 84 -2.19 5.16 -11.65
CA TRP A 84 -1.24 6.16 -12.18
C TRP A 84 -0.52 6.95 -11.09
N GLY A 85 -0.86 6.72 -9.80
CA GLY A 85 -0.32 7.46 -8.66
C GLY A 85 -0.97 8.82 -8.42
N ARG A 86 -2.17 9.08 -8.98
CA ARG A 86 -2.94 10.30 -8.70
C ARG A 86 -3.78 10.10 -7.45
N VAL A 87 -3.95 11.16 -6.67
CA VAL A 87 -4.94 11.21 -5.60
C VAL A 87 -6.31 11.43 -6.23
N THR A 88 -7.21 10.46 -6.12
CA THR A 88 -8.58 10.54 -6.63
C THR A 88 -9.58 10.98 -5.58
N GLY A 89 -9.20 10.90 -4.31
CA GLY A 89 -9.97 11.43 -3.19
C GLY A 89 -9.13 11.51 -1.93
N MET A 90 -9.33 12.55 -1.13
CA MET A 90 -8.67 12.73 0.15
C MET A 90 -9.55 13.56 1.07
N LEU A 91 -9.67 13.12 2.32
CA LEU A 91 -10.26 13.93 3.40
C LEU A 91 -9.19 14.88 3.96
N ASP A 92 -9.65 15.83 4.75
CA ASP A 92 -8.82 16.64 5.63
C ASP A 92 -8.53 15.89 6.96
N GLU A 93 -8.23 16.62 8.02
CA GLU A 93 -8.00 16.08 9.35
C GLU A 93 -9.24 15.76 10.17
N ASN A 94 -10.43 16.15 9.68
CA ASN A 94 -11.69 16.01 10.40
C ASN A 94 -12.34 14.64 10.19
N GLU A 95 -13.37 14.34 10.98
CA GLU A 95 -14.23 13.19 10.74
C GLU A 95 -14.98 13.35 9.41
N GLY A 96 -15.03 12.28 8.63
CA GLY A 96 -15.72 12.32 7.35
C GLY A 96 -15.84 10.95 6.69
N ILE A 97 -16.62 10.90 5.62
CA ILE A 97 -16.79 9.72 4.79
C ILE A 97 -16.27 10.04 3.38
N LEU A 98 -15.31 9.25 2.89
CA LEU A 98 -14.82 9.32 1.53
C LEU A 98 -15.41 8.18 0.70
N LEU A 99 -16.17 8.53 -0.33
CA LEU A 99 -16.65 7.58 -1.34
C LEU A 99 -15.82 7.76 -2.60
N ALA A 100 -15.36 6.66 -3.17
CA ALA A 100 -14.58 6.66 -4.40
C ALA A 100 -15.02 5.52 -5.33
N GLU A 101 -15.09 5.81 -6.61
CA GLU A 101 -15.21 4.79 -7.64
C GLU A 101 -13.82 4.29 -8.03
N LEU A 102 -13.69 2.97 -8.17
CA LEU A 102 -12.46 2.31 -8.60
C LEU A 102 -12.72 1.67 -9.97
N ASP A 103 -12.21 2.29 -11.01
CA ASP A 103 -12.32 1.81 -12.39
C ASP A 103 -11.28 0.73 -12.66
N MET A 104 -11.72 -0.52 -12.71
CA MET A 104 -10.83 -1.66 -12.91
C MET A 104 -10.39 -1.82 -14.36
N ASP A 105 -11.13 -1.28 -15.32
CA ASP A 105 -10.75 -1.25 -16.73
C ASP A 105 -9.62 -0.22 -16.93
N TYR A 106 -9.68 0.90 -16.24
CA TYR A 106 -8.59 1.87 -16.21
C TYR A 106 -7.29 1.28 -15.64
N GLU A 107 -7.37 0.45 -14.59
CA GLU A 107 -6.18 -0.25 -14.08
C GLU A 107 -5.54 -1.14 -15.16
N GLU A 108 -6.35 -1.88 -15.90
CA GLU A 108 -5.87 -2.74 -17.00
C GLU A 108 -5.23 -1.91 -18.11
N GLN A 109 -5.88 -0.82 -18.52
CA GLN A 109 -5.33 0.11 -19.51
C GLN A 109 -3.95 0.66 -19.07
N VAL A 110 -3.80 1.13 -17.84
CA VAL A 110 -2.53 1.62 -17.30
C VAL A 110 -1.43 0.55 -17.38
N ARG A 111 -1.77 -0.71 -17.06
CA ARG A 111 -0.82 -1.83 -17.12
C ARG A 111 -0.43 -2.23 -18.55
N GLU A 112 -1.30 -1.99 -19.52
CA GLU A 112 -1.02 -2.24 -20.94
C GLU A 112 -0.15 -1.12 -21.54
N GLU A 113 -0.51 0.14 -21.28
CA GLU A 113 0.20 1.31 -21.82
C GLU A 113 1.59 1.47 -21.20
N LEU A 114 1.75 1.17 -19.92
CA LEU A 114 3.03 1.24 -19.20
C LEU A 114 3.29 -0.07 -18.44
N PRO A 115 3.86 -1.10 -19.07
CA PRO A 115 3.90 -2.46 -18.51
C PRO A 115 4.98 -2.64 -17.43
N LEU A 116 4.96 -1.87 -16.33
CA LEU A 116 5.97 -1.89 -15.26
C LEU A 116 6.11 -3.28 -14.63
N LEU A 117 4.99 -3.95 -14.35
CA LEU A 117 5.01 -5.27 -13.70
C LEU A 117 5.61 -6.36 -14.59
N LYS A 118 5.37 -6.29 -15.91
CA LYS A 118 5.90 -7.25 -16.89
C LYS A 118 7.38 -6.99 -17.19
N SER A 119 7.82 -5.73 -17.17
CA SER A 119 9.19 -5.30 -17.53
C SER A 119 10.21 -5.46 -16.41
N ARG A 120 9.82 -6.02 -15.29
CA ARG A 120 10.74 -6.23 -14.15
C ARG A 120 11.87 -7.18 -14.52
N ARG A 121 13.06 -6.86 -14.07
CA ARG A 121 14.29 -7.62 -14.30
C ARG A 121 14.37 -8.85 -13.37
N LYS A 122 13.51 -9.84 -13.66
CA LYS A 122 13.44 -11.11 -12.90
C LYS A 122 14.70 -11.96 -13.06
N ASP A 123 15.52 -11.63 -14.03
CA ASP A 123 16.85 -12.21 -14.25
C ASP A 123 17.91 -11.69 -13.27
N ILE A 124 17.68 -10.52 -12.64
CA ILE A 124 18.62 -9.88 -11.70
C ILE A 124 18.16 -10.06 -10.24
N TYR A 125 16.84 -9.95 -9.98
CA TYR A 125 16.30 -10.01 -8.63
C TYR A 125 14.95 -10.74 -8.58
N GLN A 126 14.70 -11.40 -7.45
CA GLN A 126 13.44 -12.04 -7.13
C GLN A 126 12.95 -11.61 -5.77
N LEU A 127 11.65 -11.47 -5.64
CA LEU A 127 10.96 -11.26 -4.38
C LEU A 127 10.35 -12.62 -3.97
N ALA A 128 10.87 -13.22 -2.90
CA ALA A 128 10.42 -14.52 -2.41
C ALA A 128 9.63 -14.37 -1.11
N LYS A 129 8.59 -15.19 -0.94
CA LYS A 129 7.91 -15.33 0.34
C LYS A 129 8.65 -16.33 1.21
N ASN A 130 8.88 -15.99 2.47
CA ASN A 130 9.23 -17.00 3.47
C ASN A 130 7.95 -17.81 3.74
N LEU A 131 7.88 -19.01 3.20
CA LEU A 131 6.85 -19.97 3.59
C LEU A 131 7.17 -20.39 5.03
N ILE A 132 6.38 -19.93 5.99
CA ILE A 132 6.40 -20.49 7.34
C ILE A 132 5.87 -21.90 7.18
N ASN A 133 6.78 -22.88 7.11
CA ASN A 133 6.42 -24.29 7.22
C ASN A 133 5.82 -24.51 8.62
N SER A 134 4.52 -24.60 8.68
CA SER A 134 3.83 -25.13 9.86
C SER A 134 4.14 -26.65 9.96
N GLY A 135 5.28 -26.99 10.54
CA GLY A 135 5.66 -28.38 10.80
C GLY A 135 7.13 -28.65 10.52
N ASN A 136 7.97 -28.43 11.49
CA ASN A 136 9.15 -29.09 12.00
C ASN A 136 10.22 -28.10 12.42
N SER A 137 10.26 -27.87 13.70
CA SER A 137 11.42 -27.40 14.43
C SER A 137 12.49 -28.53 14.43
N THR A 138 13.54 -28.37 13.64
CA THR A 138 14.94 -28.77 13.91
C THR A 138 15.74 -28.54 12.63
N GLU A 139 16.43 -27.42 12.57
CA GLU A 139 17.78 -27.37 12.01
C GLU A 139 18.40 -26.01 12.35
N SER A 140 19.46 -26.11 13.13
CA SER A 140 20.34 -25.03 13.53
C SER A 140 21.03 -24.42 12.32
N SER A 141 20.85 -23.14 12.09
CA SER A 141 21.64 -22.38 11.13
C SER A 141 23.05 -22.14 11.69
N PRO A 142 24.10 -22.35 10.91
CA PRO A 142 25.42 -21.89 11.30
C PRO A 142 25.50 -20.37 11.16
N VAL A 143 25.99 -19.75 12.23
CA VAL A 143 26.40 -18.35 12.27
C VAL A 143 27.71 -18.23 11.45
N LEU A 144 27.71 -17.34 10.49
CA LEU A 144 28.91 -16.69 9.97
C LEU A 144 28.75 -15.19 10.06
#